data_735d868caec0150321e5eaaf078aa3fc
#
_entry.id   735d868caec0150321e5eaaf078aa3fc
#
_cell.length_a   1.000
_cell.length_b   1.000
_cell.length_c   1.000
_cell.angle_alpha   90.00
_cell.angle_beta   90.00
_cell.angle_gamma   90.00
#
_symmetry.space_group_name_H-M   'P 1'
#
loop_
_entity.id
_entity.type
_entity.pdbx_description
1 polymer ?
#
loop_
_entity_poly.entity_id
_entity_poly.type
_entity_poly.pdbx_seq_one_letter_code
_entity_poly.pdbx_strand_id
1 'polypeptide(L)'
;RVFRCEESVLRPSVAMCVLLDRSGSMTREDMRTGSLCAQAIAGMADSVSGCRSSVYAFPGVERQTLLEVKRFDEPVASCLERFCALRPFGYTPVRQSINSAAAQLVSRRESRKIIFLITDGLCSDAELLTDIEQDLKRAGIEIVCLGIGDDIPKIFSIQSDIKYSHQMKEAAYRLLEETFRRN
;
A
#
# COMPACT_ATOMS: atom_id res chain seq x y z
N ARG A 1 -21.35 28.61 36.18
CA ARG A 1 -21.17 28.17 34.78
C ARG A 1 -19.87 27.37 34.73
N VAL A 2 -20.00 26.05 34.64
CA VAL A 2 -18.86 25.15 34.46
C VAL A 2 -18.63 25.05 32.96
N PHE A 3 -17.52 25.62 32.47
CA PHE A 3 -17.06 25.37 31.13
C PHE A 3 -16.51 23.94 31.08
N ARG A 4 -17.25 23.00 30.50
CA ARG A 4 -16.69 21.74 30.03
C ARG A 4 -15.85 22.05 28.83
N CYS A 5 -14.54 22.07 28.98
CA CYS A 5 -13.60 21.93 27.89
C CYS A 5 -13.71 20.48 27.41
N GLU A 6 -14.45 20.23 26.33
CA GLU A 6 -14.33 18.96 25.62
C GLU A 6 -12.95 18.97 24.98
N GLU A 7 -11.98 18.29 25.61
CA GLU A 7 -10.78 17.86 24.93
C GLU A 7 -11.23 16.97 23.77
N SER A 8 -11.28 17.53 22.57
CA SER A 8 -11.39 16.76 21.35
C SER A 8 -10.11 15.94 21.25
N VAL A 9 -10.13 14.72 21.76
CA VAL A 9 -9.08 13.73 21.46
C VAL A 9 -9.06 13.60 19.95
N LEU A 10 -8.08 14.25 19.32
CA LEU A 10 -7.81 14.15 17.89
C LEU A 10 -7.51 12.68 17.61
N ARG A 11 -8.52 11.94 17.17
CA ARG A 11 -8.30 10.56 16.71
C ARG A 11 -7.37 10.63 15.52
N PRO A 12 -6.23 9.92 15.54
CA PRO A 12 -5.31 9.93 14.42
C PRO A 12 -6.07 9.49 13.16
N SER A 13 -6.04 10.32 12.14
CA SER A 13 -6.62 10.01 10.84
C SER A 13 -5.52 9.50 9.92
N VAL A 14 -5.81 8.44 9.17
CA VAL A 14 -4.84 7.74 8.32
C VAL A 14 -5.29 7.74 6.86
N ALA A 15 -4.44 8.20 5.95
CA ALA A 15 -4.57 7.97 4.52
C ALA A 15 -3.57 6.88 4.09
N MET A 16 -4.07 5.80 3.55
CA MET A 16 -3.27 4.67 3.08
C MET A 16 -3.41 4.50 1.56
N CYS A 17 -2.30 4.46 0.86
CA CYS A 17 -2.25 4.13 -0.55
C CYS A 17 -1.62 2.74 -0.73
N VAL A 18 -2.42 1.76 -1.14
CA VAL A 18 -1.94 0.40 -1.44
C VAL A 18 -1.49 0.37 -2.90
N LEU A 19 -0.22 0.05 -3.11
CA LEU A 19 0.38 -0.18 -4.42
C LEU A 19 0.53 -1.68 -4.65
N LEU A 20 -0.15 -2.21 -5.66
CA LEU A 20 -0.09 -3.61 -6.04
C LEU A 20 0.71 -3.77 -7.33
N ASP A 21 1.80 -4.49 -7.25
CA ASP A 21 2.57 -4.90 -8.42
C ASP A 21 1.73 -5.85 -9.29
N ARG A 22 1.71 -5.56 -10.59
CA ARG A 22 1.14 -6.43 -11.62
C ARG A 22 2.10 -6.58 -12.80
N SER A 23 3.39 -6.42 -12.56
CA SER A 23 4.41 -6.59 -13.58
C SER A 23 4.43 -7.99 -14.20
N GLY A 24 5.14 -8.15 -15.28
CA GLY A 24 5.18 -9.43 -16.03
C GLY A 24 5.87 -10.57 -15.28
N SER A 25 6.61 -10.31 -14.19
CA SER A 25 7.20 -11.30 -13.28
C SER A 25 6.14 -11.99 -12.42
N MET A 26 5.07 -11.29 -12.06
CA MET A 26 3.98 -11.84 -11.27
C MET A 26 3.35 -13.06 -11.95
N THR A 27 3.40 -14.21 -11.31
CA THR A 27 2.61 -15.36 -11.76
C THR A 27 1.11 -15.12 -11.54
N ARG A 28 0.26 -15.99 -12.06
CA ARG A 28 -1.18 -15.90 -11.79
C ARG A 28 -1.49 -16.09 -10.31
N GLU A 29 -0.70 -16.90 -9.61
CA GLU A 29 -0.87 -17.15 -8.18
C GLU A 29 -0.42 -15.94 -7.35
N ASP A 30 0.73 -15.34 -7.69
CA ASP A 30 1.23 -14.13 -7.04
C ASP A 30 0.24 -12.97 -7.23
N MET A 31 -0.27 -12.79 -8.45
CA MET A 31 -1.29 -11.78 -8.75
C MET A 31 -2.57 -11.97 -7.92
N ARG A 32 -3.03 -13.23 -7.78
CA ARG A 32 -4.19 -13.57 -6.94
C ARG A 32 -3.90 -13.28 -5.47
N THR A 33 -2.74 -13.70 -4.98
CA THR A 33 -2.30 -13.48 -3.60
C THR A 33 -2.18 -11.99 -3.30
N GLY A 34 -1.47 -11.24 -4.15
CA GLY A 34 -1.31 -9.79 -4.00
C GLY A 34 -2.64 -9.04 -4.03
N SER A 35 -3.54 -9.43 -4.95
CA SER A 35 -4.88 -8.87 -5.05
C SER A 35 -5.72 -9.10 -3.79
N LEU A 36 -5.68 -10.31 -3.22
CA LEU A 36 -6.35 -10.63 -1.95
C LEU A 36 -5.74 -9.87 -0.77
N CYS A 37 -4.39 -9.71 -0.73
CA CYS A 37 -3.73 -8.88 0.27
C CYS A 37 -4.19 -7.42 0.19
N ALA A 38 -4.20 -6.85 -1.02
CA ALA A 38 -4.63 -5.48 -1.23
C ALA A 38 -6.09 -5.25 -0.82
N GLN A 39 -6.98 -6.21 -1.13
CA GLN A 39 -8.38 -6.18 -0.69
C GLN A 39 -8.50 -6.25 0.83
N ALA A 40 -7.75 -7.15 1.48
CA ALA A 40 -7.81 -7.32 2.94
C ALA A 40 -7.31 -6.05 3.65
N ILE A 41 -6.19 -5.48 3.22
CA ILE A 41 -5.60 -4.26 3.80
C ILE A 41 -6.56 -3.07 3.63
N ALA A 42 -7.08 -2.87 2.42
CA ALA A 42 -8.03 -1.79 2.15
C ALA A 42 -9.36 -1.98 2.90
N GLY A 43 -9.86 -3.21 3.01
CA GLY A 43 -11.07 -3.53 3.76
C GLY A 43 -10.91 -3.31 5.26
N MET A 44 -9.75 -3.63 5.83
CA MET A 44 -9.45 -3.29 7.23
C MET A 44 -9.39 -1.78 7.45
N ALA A 45 -8.75 -1.03 6.55
CA ALA A 45 -8.74 0.43 6.62
C ALA A 45 -10.15 1.02 6.53
N ASP A 46 -11.00 0.49 5.65
CA ASP A 46 -12.39 0.94 5.51
C ASP A 46 -13.24 0.65 6.77
N SER A 47 -12.88 -0.36 7.57
CA SER A 47 -13.57 -0.72 8.82
C SER A 47 -13.16 0.16 10.02
N VAL A 48 -12.07 0.91 9.91
CA VAL A 48 -11.53 1.74 11.00
C VAL A 48 -11.95 3.20 10.80
N SER A 49 -12.65 3.75 11.80
CA SER A 49 -13.04 5.17 11.78
C SER A 49 -11.79 6.07 11.72
N GLY A 50 -11.79 7.02 10.79
CA GLY A 50 -10.65 7.93 10.56
C GLY A 50 -9.61 7.38 9.58
N CYS A 51 -9.71 6.13 9.13
CA CYS A 51 -8.88 5.60 8.06
C CYS A 51 -9.54 5.75 6.70
N ARG A 52 -8.74 6.06 5.70
CA ARG A 52 -9.12 6.09 4.28
C ARG A 52 -8.08 5.36 3.46
N SER A 53 -8.51 4.53 2.53
CA SER A 53 -7.60 3.79 1.67
C SER A 53 -7.89 3.97 0.18
N SER A 54 -6.84 3.97 -0.63
CA SER A 54 -6.91 3.80 -2.07
C SER A 54 -6.07 2.60 -2.48
N VAL A 55 -6.38 2.01 -3.62
CA VAL A 55 -5.60 0.92 -4.20
C VAL A 55 -5.30 1.24 -5.65
N TYR A 56 -4.04 1.18 -6.00
CA TYR A 56 -3.54 1.30 -7.36
C TYR A 56 -2.71 0.08 -7.73
N ALA A 57 -2.85 -0.39 -8.96
CA ALA A 57 -1.97 -1.41 -9.51
C ALA A 57 -0.95 -0.76 -10.45
N PHE A 58 0.27 -1.27 -10.49
CA PHE A 58 1.33 -0.82 -11.40
C PHE A 58 2.04 -2.01 -12.08
N PRO A 59 2.51 -1.82 -13.32
CA PRO A 59 2.35 -0.64 -14.16
C PRO A 59 0.89 -0.37 -14.53
N GLY A 60 0.58 0.89 -14.82
CA GLY A 60 -0.72 1.28 -15.34
C GLY A 60 -0.94 0.81 -16.78
N VAL A 61 -1.84 1.47 -17.49
CA VAL A 61 -2.12 1.21 -18.90
C VAL A 61 -1.71 2.41 -19.74
N GLU A 62 -1.28 2.16 -20.96
CA GLU A 62 -0.83 3.18 -21.92
C GLU A 62 0.30 4.07 -21.34
N ARG A 63 0.00 5.35 -21.10
CA ARG A 63 0.94 6.35 -20.56
C ARG A 63 0.79 6.56 -19.05
N GLN A 64 -0.12 5.85 -18.39
CA GLN A 64 -0.36 5.97 -16.96
C GLN A 64 0.62 5.09 -16.18
N THR A 65 1.22 5.62 -15.13
CA THR A 65 2.06 4.85 -14.21
C THR A 65 1.23 3.92 -13.33
N LEU A 66 0.05 4.38 -12.92
CA LEU A 66 -0.85 3.68 -12.01
C LEU A 66 -2.18 3.36 -12.69
N LEU A 67 -2.72 2.17 -12.43
CA LEU A 67 -4.09 1.76 -12.74
C LEU A 67 -4.92 1.89 -11.46
N GLU A 68 -5.95 2.73 -11.49
CA GLU A 68 -6.84 2.91 -10.34
C GLU A 68 -7.75 1.69 -10.15
N VAL A 69 -7.64 1.05 -8.98
CA VAL A 69 -8.47 -0.10 -8.58
C VAL A 69 -9.53 0.33 -7.58
N LYS A 70 -9.17 1.15 -6.59
CA LYS A 70 -10.07 1.70 -5.56
C LYS A 70 -9.68 3.14 -5.24
N ARG A 71 -10.65 4.03 -5.22
CA ARG A 71 -10.46 5.42 -4.74
C ARG A 71 -10.61 5.51 -3.23
N PHE A 72 -10.11 6.62 -2.65
CA PHE A 72 -10.23 6.89 -1.21
C PHE A 72 -11.68 6.99 -0.70
N ASP A 73 -12.59 7.38 -1.54
CA ASP A 73 -13.99 7.69 -1.20
C ASP A 73 -14.97 6.54 -1.52
N GLU A 74 -14.47 5.39 -1.97
CA GLU A 74 -15.30 4.22 -2.25
C GLU A 74 -14.93 3.01 -1.38
N PRO A 75 -15.91 2.18 -0.98
CA PRO A 75 -15.63 0.97 -0.20
C PRO A 75 -15.07 -0.14 -1.10
N VAL A 76 -14.26 -1.04 -0.52
CA VAL A 76 -13.70 -2.20 -1.24
C VAL A 76 -14.77 -3.05 -1.91
N ALA A 77 -15.92 -3.22 -1.26
CA ALA A 77 -17.02 -4.03 -1.79
C ALA A 77 -17.51 -3.58 -3.17
N SER A 78 -17.43 -2.28 -3.48
CA SER A 78 -17.83 -1.74 -4.79
C SER A 78 -16.76 -1.88 -5.87
N CYS A 79 -15.57 -2.36 -5.52
CA CYS A 79 -14.42 -2.43 -6.41
C CYS A 79 -14.00 -3.87 -6.78
N LEU A 80 -14.70 -4.89 -6.29
CA LEU A 80 -14.28 -6.29 -6.41
C LEU A 80 -14.05 -6.72 -7.87
N GLU A 81 -14.86 -6.26 -8.79
CA GLU A 81 -14.69 -6.57 -10.21
C GLU A 81 -13.36 -6.05 -10.76
N ARG A 82 -12.95 -4.84 -10.34
CA ARG A 82 -11.66 -4.26 -10.75
C ARG A 82 -10.48 -5.06 -10.23
N PHE A 83 -10.55 -5.57 -9.00
CA PHE A 83 -9.55 -6.50 -8.46
C PHE A 83 -9.50 -7.81 -9.24
N CYS A 84 -10.66 -8.39 -9.58
CA CYS A 84 -10.74 -9.62 -10.36
C CYS A 84 -10.26 -9.46 -11.81
N ALA A 85 -10.32 -8.24 -12.35
CA ALA A 85 -9.88 -7.94 -13.70
C ALA A 85 -8.35 -7.78 -13.83
N LEU A 86 -7.61 -7.64 -12.71
CA LEU A 86 -6.17 -7.47 -12.73
C LEU A 86 -5.47 -8.67 -13.39
N ARG A 87 -4.49 -8.38 -14.22
CA ARG A 87 -3.65 -9.36 -14.92
C ARG A 87 -2.20 -8.88 -14.91
N PRO A 88 -1.23 -9.78 -14.88
CA PRO A 88 0.17 -9.41 -15.06
C PRO A 88 0.36 -8.67 -16.38
N PHE A 89 1.18 -7.62 -16.36
CA PHE A 89 1.43 -6.79 -17.54
C PHE A 89 2.71 -5.95 -17.40
N GLY A 90 3.51 -5.91 -18.45
CA GLY A 90 4.57 -4.92 -18.62
C GLY A 90 5.79 -5.07 -17.71
N TYR A 91 6.46 -3.97 -17.47
CA TYR A 91 7.67 -3.84 -16.66
C TYR A 91 7.35 -3.35 -15.24
N THR A 92 8.37 -3.26 -14.38
CA THR A 92 8.18 -2.95 -12.94
C THR A 92 8.67 -1.54 -12.58
N PRO A 93 7.87 -0.47 -12.79
CA PRO A 93 8.28 0.92 -12.52
C PRO A 93 8.09 1.29 -11.04
N VAL A 94 8.71 0.57 -10.11
CA VAL A 94 8.47 0.71 -8.66
C VAL A 94 8.67 2.15 -8.19
N ARG A 95 9.81 2.77 -8.50
CA ARG A 95 10.12 4.14 -8.07
C ARG A 95 9.10 5.16 -8.57
N GLN A 96 8.74 5.08 -9.84
CA GLN A 96 7.76 6.00 -10.43
C GLN A 96 6.38 5.81 -9.80
N SER A 97 6.01 4.56 -9.49
CA SER A 97 4.75 4.21 -8.87
C SER A 97 4.67 4.72 -7.43
N ILE A 98 5.76 4.58 -6.65
CA ILE A 98 5.86 5.14 -5.30
C ILE A 98 5.75 6.67 -5.35
N ASN A 99 6.45 7.34 -6.26
CA ASN A 99 6.36 8.80 -6.40
C ASN A 99 4.94 9.25 -6.77
N SER A 100 4.26 8.52 -7.66
CA SER A 100 2.87 8.82 -8.04
C SER A 100 1.91 8.65 -6.86
N ALA A 101 2.09 7.61 -6.06
CA ALA A 101 1.31 7.39 -4.83
C ALA A 101 1.59 8.47 -3.77
N ALA A 102 2.86 8.84 -3.59
CA ALA A 102 3.24 9.91 -2.67
C ALA A 102 2.59 11.25 -3.05
N ALA A 103 2.54 11.59 -4.34
CA ALA A 103 1.85 12.78 -4.82
C ALA A 103 0.35 12.78 -4.47
N GLN A 104 -0.32 11.63 -4.55
CA GLN A 104 -1.71 11.48 -4.11
C GLN A 104 -1.86 11.72 -2.60
N LEU A 105 -0.95 11.15 -1.80
CA LEU A 105 -0.98 11.26 -0.34
C LEU A 105 -0.65 12.67 0.16
N VAL A 106 0.26 13.39 -0.49
CA VAL A 106 0.62 14.76 -0.10
C VAL A 106 -0.61 15.66 -0.07
N SER A 107 -1.53 15.51 -1.02
CA SER A 107 -2.76 16.30 -1.09
C SER A 107 -3.81 15.96 -0.02
N ARG A 108 -3.61 14.87 0.74
CA ARG A 108 -4.54 14.40 1.77
C ARG A 108 -4.40 15.21 3.07
N ARG A 109 -5.52 15.33 3.80
CA ARG A 109 -5.61 16.08 5.08
C ARG A 109 -5.35 15.20 6.31
N GLU A 110 -5.34 13.88 6.13
CA GLU A 110 -5.09 12.93 7.22
C GLU A 110 -3.72 13.18 7.84
N SER A 111 -3.64 13.04 9.16
CA SER A 111 -2.43 13.32 9.94
C SER A 111 -1.31 12.32 9.68
N ARG A 112 -1.65 11.10 9.31
CA ARG A 112 -0.71 10.03 9.00
C ARG A 112 -0.92 9.53 7.57
N LYS A 113 0.17 9.29 6.85
CA LYS A 113 0.17 8.93 5.44
C LYS A 113 1.05 7.71 5.23
N ILE A 114 0.51 6.66 4.61
CA ILE A 114 1.18 5.38 4.47
C ILE A 114 1.07 4.89 3.03
N ILE A 115 2.20 4.49 2.44
CA ILE A 115 2.24 3.68 1.22
C ILE A 115 2.41 2.22 1.64
N PHE A 116 1.53 1.35 1.18
CA PHE A 116 1.62 -0.09 1.37
C PHE A 116 1.94 -0.75 0.03
N LEU A 117 3.21 -1.14 -0.15
CA LEU A 117 3.70 -1.73 -1.39
C LEU A 117 3.57 -3.27 -1.32
N ILE A 118 2.98 -3.87 -2.35
CA ILE A 118 2.89 -5.33 -2.54
C ILE A 118 3.55 -5.67 -3.87
N THR A 119 4.62 -6.49 -3.86
CA THR A 119 5.42 -6.80 -5.06
C THR A 119 6.03 -8.21 -4.96
N ASP A 120 6.27 -8.86 -6.11
CA ASP A 120 7.00 -10.13 -6.21
C ASP A 120 8.51 -9.93 -6.46
N GLY A 121 8.93 -8.72 -6.71
CA GLY A 121 10.31 -8.38 -6.97
C GLY A 121 10.57 -6.88 -6.84
N LEU A 122 11.56 -6.55 -6.05
CA LEU A 122 12.12 -5.20 -6.07
C LEU A 122 13.14 -5.18 -7.18
N CYS A 123 12.81 -4.42 -8.22
CA CYS A 123 13.59 -4.18 -9.42
C CYS A 123 15.12 -4.18 -9.19
N SER A 124 15.90 -4.51 -10.21
CA SER A 124 17.37 -4.44 -10.28
C SER A 124 18.00 -3.12 -9.79
N ASP A 125 17.20 -2.10 -9.52
CA ASP A 125 17.61 -0.78 -9.05
C ASP A 125 17.44 -0.60 -7.53
N ALA A 126 17.81 -1.62 -6.74
CA ALA A 126 17.72 -1.58 -5.26
C ALA A 126 18.42 -0.33 -4.67
N GLU A 127 19.54 0.11 -5.24
CA GLU A 127 20.25 1.33 -4.83
C GLU A 127 19.39 2.58 -5.01
N LEU A 128 18.59 2.66 -6.07
CA LEU A 128 17.67 3.78 -6.32
C LEU A 128 16.46 3.81 -5.38
N LEU A 129 16.16 2.69 -4.72
CA LEU A 129 15.05 2.60 -3.76
C LEU A 129 15.46 2.94 -2.34
N THR A 130 16.76 2.85 -2.01
CA THR A 130 17.26 3.17 -0.66
C THR A 130 17.00 4.64 -0.29
N ASP A 131 17.18 5.55 -1.24
CA ASP A 131 16.96 6.99 -1.02
C ASP A 131 15.47 7.34 -0.92
N ILE A 132 14.61 6.55 -1.57
CA ILE A 132 13.18 6.88 -1.65
C ILE A 132 12.49 6.81 -0.28
N GLU A 133 12.91 5.88 0.61
CA GLU A 133 12.36 5.80 1.96
C GLU A 133 12.68 7.07 2.76
N GLN A 134 13.88 7.64 2.60
CA GLN A 134 14.27 8.88 3.26
C GLN A 134 13.49 10.08 2.70
N ASP A 135 13.30 10.14 1.39
CA ASP A 135 12.52 11.20 0.74
C ASP A 135 11.05 11.16 1.17
N LEU A 136 10.46 9.98 1.25
CA LEU A 136 9.10 9.77 1.77
C LEU A 136 8.99 10.21 3.23
N LYS A 137 9.96 9.83 4.07
CA LYS A 137 10.01 10.23 5.48
C LYS A 137 10.08 11.74 5.64
N ARG A 138 10.87 12.44 4.80
CA ARG A 138 10.92 13.93 4.78
C ARG A 138 9.56 14.53 4.39
N ALA A 139 8.80 13.85 3.52
CA ALA A 139 7.45 14.24 3.12
C ALA A 139 6.36 13.85 4.15
N GLY A 140 6.73 13.24 5.28
CA GLY A 140 5.79 12.74 6.29
C GLY A 140 4.98 11.53 5.82
N ILE A 141 5.55 10.70 4.93
CA ILE A 141 4.93 9.49 4.39
C ILE A 141 5.75 8.29 4.84
N GLU A 142 5.08 7.31 5.42
CA GLU A 142 5.66 6.01 5.75
C GLU A 142 5.50 5.04 4.58
N ILE A 143 6.45 4.13 4.40
CA ILE A 143 6.35 3.05 3.44
C ILE A 143 6.47 1.70 4.16
N VAL A 144 5.59 0.78 3.81
CA VAL A 144 5.52 -0.60 4.30
C VAL A 144 5.52 -1.51 3.09
N CYS A 145 6.36 -2.55 3.09
CA CYS A 145 6.49 -3.47 1.97
C CYS A 145 6.06 -4.88 2.35
N LEU A 146 5.25 -5.50 1.51
CA LEU A 146 4.93 -6.92 1.53
C LEU A 146 5.47 -7.58 0.27
N GLY A 147 6.53 -8.35 0.42
CA GLY A 147 7.10 -9.16 -0.65
C GLY A 147 6.30 -10.45 -0.87
N ILE A 148 6.13 -10.86 -2.11
CA ILE A 148 5.51 -12.14 -2.51
C ILE A 148 6.57 -12.97 -3.21
N GLY A 149 6.94 -14.13 -2.66
CA GLY A 149 7.95 -15.03 -3.22
C GLY A 149 9.14 -15.25 -2.33
N ASP A 150 10.19 -15.85 -2.90
CA ASP A 150 11.42 -16.17 -2.22
C ASP A 150 12.48 -15.06 -2.46
N ASP A 151 13.27 -14.78 -1.44
CA ASP A 151 14.47 -13.93 -1.53
C ASP A 151 14.23 -12.47 -2.01
N ILE A 152 13.13 -11.87 -1.59
CA ILE A 152 12.90 -10.44 -1.84
C ILE A 152 13.93 -9.60 -1.06
N PRO A 153 14.77 -8.78 -1.71
CA PRO A 153 15.74 -7.95 -1.03
C PRO A 153 15.08 -7.03 0.01
N LYS A 154 15.62 -7.00 1.23
CA LYS A 154 15.14 -6.06 2.26
C LYS A 154 15.66 -4.66 1.97
N ILE A 155 14.79 -3.80 1.48
CA ILE A 155 15.09 -2.41 1.13
C ILE A 155 14.42 -1.45 2.10
N PHE A 156 13.22 -1.79 2.58
CA PHE A 156 12.44 -0.91 3.44
C PHE A 156 12.56 -1.32 4.91
N SER A 157 12.55 -0.34 5.81
CA SER A 157 12.64 -0.54 7.27
C SER A 157 11.49 -1.37 7.82
N ILE A 158 10.31 -1.31 7.21
CA ILE A 158 9.15 -2.14 7.53
C ILE A 158 8.84 -3.01 6.31
N GLN A 159 9.30 -4.24 6.36
CA GLN A 159 9.10 -5.21 5.28
C GLN A 159 8.88 -6.60 5.84
N SER A 160 7.95 -7.32 5.25
CA SER A 160 7.70 -8.75 5.48
C SER A 160 7.51 -9.45 4.14
N ASP A 161 7.93 -10.69 4.07
CA ASP A 161 7.81 -11.49 2.87
C ASP A 161 6.88 -12.67 3.11
N ILE A 162 6.12 -13.06 2.09
CA ILE A 162 5.26 -14.23 2.09
C ILE A 162 5.64 -15.16 0.93
N LYS A 163 5.88 -16.42 1.28
CA LYS A 163 6.19 -17.47 0.30
C LYS A 163 4.92 -18.17 -0.20
N TYR A 164 3.95 -18.31 0.68
CA TYR A 164 2.71 -19.04 0.39
C TYR A 164 1.49 -18.21 0.74
N SER A 165 0.44 -18.34 -0.06
CA SER A 165 -0.81 -17.61 0.11
C SER A 165 -1.46 -17.74 1.50
N HIS A 166 -1.26 -18.87 2.19
CA HIS A 166 -1.79 -19.06 3.55
C HIS A 166 -1.11 -18.19 4.62
N GLN A 167 0.13 -17.70 4.37
CA GLN A 167 0.86 -16.80 5.26
C GLN A 167 0.38 -15.35 5.16
N MET A 168 -0.35 -15.02 4.10
CA MET A 168 -0.81 -13.69 3.76
C MET A 168 -1.50 -12.96 4.91
N LYS A 169 -2.47 -13.65 5.54
CA LYS A 169 -3.28 -13.04 6.61
C LYS A 169 -2.43 -12.63 7.80
N GLU A 170 -1.50 -13.50 8.20
CA GLU A 170 -0.62 -13.26 9.33
C GLU A 170 0.40 -12.16 9.02
N ALA A 171 1.01 -12.18 7.84
CA ALA A 171 1.99 -11.19 7.43
C ALA A 171 1.35 -9.79 7.29
N ALA A 172 0.20 -9.69 6.63
CA ALA A 172 -0.54 -8.43 6.52
C ALA A 172 -0.96 -7.89 7.91
N TYR A 173 -1.44 -8.77 8.80
CA TYR A 173 -1.80 -8.38 10.15
C TYR A 173 -0.60 -7.87 10.95
N ARG A 174 0.53 -8.58 10.93
CA ARG A 174 1.77 -8.15 11.60
C ARG A 174 2.27 -6.80 11.11
N LEU A 175 2.29 -6.60 9.79
CA LEU A 175 2.71 -5.33 9.20
C LEU A 175 1.81 -4.18 9.61
N LEU A 176 0.50 -4.39 9.60
CA LEU A 176 -0.45 -3.39 10.07
C LEU A 176 -0.29 -3.11 11.56
N GLU A 177 -0.17 -4.15 12.39
CA GLU A 177 0.04 -4.01 13.83
C GLU A 177 1.34 -3.23 14.12
N GLU A 178 2.45 -3.58 13.47
CA GLU A 178 3.72 -2.86 13.59
C GLU A 178 3.60 -1.40 13.14
N THR A 179 2.90 -1.18 12.03
CA THR A 179 2.65 0.14 11.49
C THR A 179 1.83 1.00 12.45
N PHE A 180 0.79 0.44 13.07
CA PHE A 180 -0.09 1.17 13.99
C PHE A 180 0.46 1.29 15.43
N ARG A 181 1.42 0.44 15.84
CA ARG A 181 2.08 0.55 17.16
C ARG A 181 3.16 1.63 17.24
N ARG A 182 3.69 2.10 16.12
CA ARG A 182 4.76 3.12 16.06
C ARG A 182 4.28 4.56 16.29
N ASN A 183 3.23 4.74 17.08
CA ASN A 183 2.75 6.06 17.53
C ASN A 183 3.46 6.50 18.80
#